data_58384d9993772037f9fce3a37a4f44aa
#
_entry.id   58384d9993772037f9fce3a37a4f44aa
#
_cell.length_a   1.000
_cell.length_b   1.000
_cell.length_c   1.000
_cell.angle_alpha   90.00
_cell.angle_beta   90.00
_cell.angle_gamma   90.00
#
_symmetry.space_group_name_H-M   'P 1'
#
loop_
_entity.id
_entity.type
_entity.pdbx_description
1 polymer ?
#
loop_
_entity_poly.entity_id
_entity_poly.type
_entity_poly.pdbx_seq_one_letter_code
_entity_poly.pdbx_strand_id
1 'polypeptide(L)'
;DRLWVGIADLGVCSFDGHNWVCHDTINSPIPYNYVDCIAVDSHNRVWMNSRYSRNGTPVMGKDYGGGLVCYDGTNWKIYNQYNSNIGGNSIVDIAIDKHDALWMAVSDIGLVRFDGENQWDAYTIYNSGLANPWPIQVQIDVKRDMIWLSYEASGGISSAKMNQGTGVEGIFVTPNGAKAIYTIEGRKVKAMTPGQIYIMRDENGKTTKVLAR
;
A
#
# COMPACT_ATOMS: atom_id res chain seq x y z
N ASP A 1 23.04 12.57 7.76
CA ASP A 1 22.24 11.46 7.21
C ASP A 1 22.20 10.32 8.24
N ARG A 2 21.10 9.61 8.30
CA ARG A 2 20.89 8.51 9.24
C ARG A 2 20.35 7.30 8.48
N LEU A 3 20.96 6.14 8.64
CA LEU A 3 20.47 4.88 8.12
C LEU A 3 19.42 4.31 9.08
N TRP A 4 18.30 3.81 8.55
CA TRP A 4 17.26 3.15 9.32
C TRP A 4 17.13 1.70 8.89
N VAL A 5 17.01 0.79 9.85
CA VAL A 5 16.91 -0.66 9.61
C VAL A 5 15.82 -1.25 10.51
N GLY A 6 14.86 -1.91 9.90
CA GLY A 6 13.92 -2.77 10.62
C GLY A 6 14.58 -4.12 10.90
N ILE A 7 14.50 -4.58 12.13
CA ILE A 7 15.09 -5.86 12.55
C ILE A 7 14.01 -6.69 13.22
N ALA A 8 13.79 -7.88 12.67
CA ALA A 8 12.80 -8.80 13.23
C ALA A 8 13.07 -9.05 14.72
N ASP A 9 12.02 -8.94 15.52
CA ASP A 9 12.00 -9.13 16.97
C ASP A 9 12.83 -8.11 17.79
N LEU A 10 13.52 -7.15 17.13
CA LEU A 10 14.27 -6.08 17.79
C LEU A 10 13.71 -4.68 17.52
N GLY A 11 12.69 -4.55 16.66
CA GLY A 11 12.09 -3.26 16.32
C GLY A 11 12.83 -2.51 15.21
N VAL A 12 13.11 -1.23 15.39
CA VAL A 12 13.79 -0.38 14.42
C VAL A 12 15.06 0.20 15.00
N CYS A 13 16.14 0.15 14.23
CA CYS A 13 17.43 0.73 14.63
C CYS A 13 17.85 1.82 13.64
N SER A 14 18.52 2.84 14.14
CA SER A 14 19.16 3.87 13.34
C SER A 14 20.66 3.94 13.58
N PHE A 15 21.41 4.28 12.53
CA PHE A 15 22.85 4.47 12.57
C PHE A 15 23.20 5.87 12.05
N ASP A 16 23.97 6.63 12.82
CA ASP A 16 24.36 8.01 12.50
C ASP A 16 25.75 8.13 11.86
N GLY A 17 26.38 7.00 11.58
CA GLY A 17 27.76 6.90 11.11
C GLY A 17 28.75 6.47 12.22
N HIS A 18 28.34 6.55 13.49
CA HIS A 18 29.18 6.21 14.65
C HIS A 18 28.47 5.28 15.63
N ASN A 19 27.19 5.55 15.91
CA ASN A 19 26.43 4.86 16.94
C ASN A 19 25.13 4.29 16.40
N TRP A 20 24.74 3.13 16.93
CA TRP A 20 23.42 2.56 16.75
C TRP A 20 22.49 2.97 17.88
N VAL A 21 21.28 3.35 17.55
CA VAL A 21 20.18 3.57 18.49
C VAL A 21 19.01 2.71 18.04
N CYS A 22 18.52 1.83 18.91
CA CYS A 22 17.41 0.94 18.63
C CYS A 22 16.17 1.27 19.47
N HIS A 23 15.02 1.15 18.86
CA HIS A 23 13.72 1.36 19.46
C HIS A 23 12.87 0.09 19.34
N ASP A 24 12.34 -0.36 20.45
CA ASP A 24 11.52 -1.55 20.59
C ASP A 24 10.30 -1.29 21.48
N THR A 25 9.51 -2.33 21.75
CA THR A 25 8.32 -2.23 22.62
C THR A 25 8.62 -1.92 24.10
N ILE A 26 9.89 -1.96 24.52
CA ILE A 26 10.32 -1.69 25.89
C ILE A 26 10.64 -0.22 26.06
N ASN A 27 11.31 0.38 25.07
CA ASN A 27 11.84 1.75 25.15
C ASN A 27 11.12 2.76 24.24
N SER A 28 10.12 2.34 23.51
CA SER A 28 9.32 3.18 22.62
C SER A 28 7.86 2.73 22.57
N PRO A 29 6.93 3.54 22.05
CA PRO A 29 5.52 3.16 21.93
C PRO A 29 5.22 2.26 20.71
N ILE A 30 6.23 1.74 20.03
CA ILE A 30 6.02 0.80 18.90
C ILE A 30 5.17 -0.39 19.38
N PRO A 31 4.05 -0.72 18.72
CA PRO A 31 3.16 -1.78 19.18
C PRO A 31 3.77 -3.18 19.18
N TYR A 32 4.66 -3.45 18.21
CA TYR A 32 5.33 -4.74 18.04
C TYR A 32 6.74 -4.56 17.49
N ASN A 33 7.63 -5.52 17.78
CA ASN A 33 9.05 -5.46 17.38
C ASN A 33 9.35 -5.94 15.96
N TYR A 34 8.35 -6.31 15.18
CA TYR A 34 8.57 -6.72 13.80
C TYR A 34 8.31 -5.54 12.85
N VAL A 35 9.39 -4.96 12.34
CA VAL A 35 9.39 -3.86 11.37
C VAL A 35 10.08 -4.34 10.10
N ASP A 36 9.35 -4.46 9.00
CA ASP A 36 9.85 -4.97 7.72
C ASP A 36 9.69 -4.01 6.54
N CYS A 37 9.00 -2.90 6.72
CA CYS A 37 9.01 -1.80 5.76
C CYS A 37 9.23 -0.44 6.45
N ILE A 38 10.08 0.37 5.84
CA ILE A 38 10.46 1.70 6.33
C ILE A 38 10.56 2.65 5.13
N ALA A 39 10.04 3.85 5.30
CA ALA A 39 10.22 4.95 4.35
C ALA A 39 10.52 6.26 5.12
N VAL A 40 11.29 7.15 4.51
CA VAL A 40 11.64 8.45 5.10
C VAL A 40 11.17 9.54 4.15
N ASP A 41 10.41 10.50 4.69
CA ASP A 41 9.89 11.62 3.90
C ASP A 41 10.89 12.80 3.83
N SER A 42 10.54 13.84 3.07
CA SER A 42 11.43 15.01 2.90
C SER A 42 11.61 15.83 4.18
N HIS A 43 10.77 15.62 5.18
CA HIS A 43 10.85 16.23 6.52
C HIS A 43 11.66 15.40 7.51
N ASN A 44 12.33 14.32 7.06
CA ASN A 44 13.04 13.34 7.87
C ASN A 44 12.14 12.60 8.88
N ARG A 45 10.82 12.55 8.66
CA ARG A 45 9.96 11.66 9.43
C ARG A 45 10.15 10.24 8.92
N VAL A 46 10.25 9.30 9.84
CA VAL A 46 10.42 7.88 9.55
C VAL A 46 9.08 7.18 9.70
N TRP A 47 8.61 6.63 8.61
CA TRP A 47 7.36 5.91 8.54
C TRP A 47 7.65 4.42 8.44
N MET A 48 6.97 3.62 9.24
CA MET A 48 7.21 2.18 9.29
C MET A 48 5.94 1.43 9.65
N ASN A 49 5.88 0.17 9.27
CA ASN A 49 4.89 -0.72 9.85
C ASN A 49 5.35 -1.23 11.21
N SER A 50 4.41 -1.81 11.96
CA SER A 50 4.71 -2.57 13.17
C SER A 50 3.82 -3.81 13.17
N ARG A 51 4.41 -5.01 13.23
CA ARG A 51 3.70 -6.27 13.10
C ARG A 51 4.01 -7.21 14.27
N TYR A 52 3.08 -8.11 14.56
CA TYR A 52 3.25 -9.08 15.64
C TYR A 52 4.36 -10.10 15.33
N SER A 53 4.42 -10.62 14.11
CA SER A 53 5.49 -11.52 13.66
C SER A 53 5.46 -11.68 12.13
N ARG A 54 6.56 -12.22 11.58
CA ARG A 54 6.68 -12.54 10.15
C ARG A 54 5.63 -13.56 9.67
N ASN A 55 5.32 -14.53 10.50
CA ASN A 55 4.51 -15.69 10.12
C ASN A 55 3.03 -15.54 10.46
N GLY A 56 2.61 -14.37 10.99
CA GLY A 56 1.21 -13.99 11.14
C GLY A 56 0.30 -15.06 11.75
N THR A 57 0.82 -15.91 12.68
CA THR A 57 -0.07 -16.84 13.37
C THR A 57 -1.02 -16.05 14.24
N PRO A 58 -2.34 -16.14 13.98
CA PRO A 58 -3.32 -15.41 14.74
C PRO A 58 -3.27 -15.82 16.21
N VAL A 59 -3.00 -14.87 17.08
CA VAL A 59 -3.46 -15.02 18.45
C VAL A 59 -4.93 -14.60 18.44
N MET A 60 -5.84 -15.54 18.64
CA MET A 60 -7.29 -15.27 18.65
C MET A 60 -7.58 -13.98 19.42
N GLY A 61 -8.20 -13.00 18.75
CA GLY A 61 -8.60 -11.72 19.33
C GLY A 61 -7.55 -10.60 19.32
N LYS A 62 -6.41 -10.76 18.65
CA LYS A 62 -5.44 -9.66 18.42
C LYS A 62 -5.27 -9.39 16.94
N ASP A 63 -5.36 -8.14 16.54
CA ASP A 63 -5.06 -7.70 15.18
C ASP A 63 -3.59 -7.98 14.83
N TYR A 64 -3.37 -8.48 13.60
CA TYR A 64 -2.05 -8.94 13.13
C TYR A 64 -1.01 -7.83 12.95
N GLY A 65 -1.41 -6.56 12.98
CA GLY A 65 -0.55 -5.42 12.78
C GLY A 65 -0.79 -4.32 13.80
N GLY A 66 0.26 -3.62 14.15
CA GLY A 66 0.20 -2.41 14.96
C GLY A 66 -0.19 -1.17 14.16
N GLY A 67 -0.33 -1.30 12.83
CA GLY A 67 -0.63 -0.21 11.93
C GLY A 67 0.61 0.53 11.44
N LEU A 68 0.42 1.81 11.10
CA LEU A 68 1.47 2.73 10.67
C LEU A 68 2.06 3.46 11.87
N VAL A 69 3.37 3.47 11.95
CA VAL A 69 4.12 4.21 12.97
C VAL A 69 4.92 5.32 12.30
N CYS A 70 4.86 6.52 12.85
CA CYS A 70 5.65 7.67 12.46
C CYS A 70 6.57 8.09 13.61
N TYR A 71 7.84 8.35 13.30
CA TYR A 71 8.80 8.95 14.22
C TYR A 71 9.39 10.21 13.60
N ASP A 72 9.25 11.37 14.26
CA ASP A 72 9.73 12.66 13.77
C ASP A 72 11.14 13.05 14.30
N GLY A 73 11.81 12.14 14.95
CA GLY A 73 13.10 12.38 15.62
C GLY A 73 12.94 12.63 17.12
N THR A 74 11.74 12.89 17.61
CA THR A 74 11.44 13.16 19.03
C THR A 74 10.14 12.46 19.46
N ASN A 75 9.08 12.59 18.68
CA ASN A 75 7.76 12.09 19.00
C ASN A 75 7.39 10.88 18.13
N TRP A 76 6.58 10.02 18.70
CA TRP A 76 5.98 8.87 18.03
C TRP A 76 4.50 9.10 17.82
N LYS A 77 4.00 8.74 16.64
CA LYS A 77 2.58 8.73 16.34
C LYS A 77 2.20 7.41 15.70
N ILE A 78 1.10 6.82 16.17
CA ILE A 78 0.65 5.51 15.72
C ILE A 78 -0.75 5.67 15.14
N TYR A 79 -0.93 5.15 13.93
CA TYR A 79 -2.19 5.13 13.21
C TYR A 79 -2.64 3.68 13.01
N ASN A 80 -3.84 3.38 13.41
CA ASN A 80 -4.44 2.05 13.27
C ASN A 80 -5.92 2.17 12.91
N GLN A 81 -6.58 1.06 12.66
CA GLN A 81 -8.00 1.03 12.26
C GLN A 81 -8.97 1.59 13.31
N TYR A 82 -8.54 1.82 14.56
CA TYR A 82 -9.36 2.35 15.63
C TYR A 82 -9.22 3.86 15.82
N ASN A 83 -8.14 4.46 15.30
CA ASN A 83 -7.86 5.88 15.47
C ASN A 83 -7.59 6.65 14.16
N SER A 84 -7.71 5.95 13.02
CA SER A 84 -7.49 6.53 11.70
C SER A 84 -8.35 5.83 10.63
N ASN A 85 -8.35 6.37 9.41
CA ASN A 85 -9.04 5.78 8.27
C ASN A 85 -8.14 4.84 7.44
N ILE A 86 -7.14 4.24 8.05
CA ILE A 86 -6.21 3.31 7.37
C ILE A 86 -6.90 2.03 6.86
N GLY A 87 -8.05 1.69 7.42
CA GLY A 87 -8.87 0.56 7.02
C GLY A 87 -8.40 -0.80 7.55
N GLY A 88 -7.12 -0.98 7.81
CA GLY A 88 -6.53 -2.22 8.34
C GLY A 88 -5.16 -1.98 8.95
N ASN A 89 -4.73 -2.86 9.86
CA ASN A 89 -3.46 -2.71 10.58
C ASN A 89 -2.28 -3.46 9.94
N SER A 90 -2.54 -4.28 8.93
CA SER A 90 -1.51 -5.13 8.30
C SER A 90 -0.89 -4.43 7.08
N ILE A 91 -0.01 -3.48 7.33
CA ILE A 91 0.78 -2.83 6.29
C ILE A 91 1.93 -3.77 5.90
N VAL A 92 2.10 -3.97 4.59
CA VAL A 92 3.10 -4.88 4.02
C VAL A 92 4.25 -4.11 3.40
N ASP A 93 3.94 -2.95 2.79
CA ASP A 93 4.97 -2.11 2.16
C ASP A 93 4.52 -0.64 2.12
N ILE A 94 5.48 0.28 2.10
CA ILE A 94 5.27 1.72 2.11
C ILE A 94 6.17 2.36 1.07
N ALA A 95 5.59 3.20 0.21
CA ALA A 95 6.31 4.11 -0.68
C ALA A 95 5.87 5.55 -0.42
N ILE A 96 6.75 6.51 -0.63
CA ILE A 96 6.46 7.95 -0.47
C ILE A 96 6.61 8.63 -1.82
N ASP A 97 5.63 9.45 -2.20
CA ASP A 97 5.67 10.18 -3.45
C ASP A 97 6.41 11.54 -3.31
N LYS A 98 6.58 12.25 -4.42
CA LYS A 98 7.27 13.55 -4.46
C LYS A 98 6.57 14.69 -3.69
N HIS A 99 5.37 14.44 -3.18
CA HIS A 99 4.58 15.36 -2.37
C HIS A 99 4.50 14.92 -0.90
N ASP A 100 5.35 13.97 -0.50
CA ASP A 100 5.37 13.33 0.83
C ASP A 100 4.10 12.55 1.20
N ALA A 101 3.25 12.24 0.23
CA ALA A 101 2.14 11.34 0.50
C ALA A 101 2.62 9.88 0.54
N LEU A 102 2.18 9.18 1.57
CA LEU A 102 2.44 7.76 1.75
C LEU A 102 1.47 6.94 0.91
N TRP A 103 2.00 5.91 0.30
CA TRP A 103 1.25 4.90 -0.43
C TRP A 103 1.57 3.54 0.18
N MET A 104 0.57 2.89 0.71
CA MET A 104 0.73 1.68 1.51
C MET A 104 -0.01 0.50 0.89
N ALA A 105 0.70 -0.61 0.78
CA ALA A 105 0.11 -1.92 0.54
C ALA A 105 -0.46 -2.44 1.87
N VAL A 106 -1.78 -2.55 1.98
CA VAL A 106 -2.45 -2.99 3.22
C VAL A 106 -3.23 -4.26 2.93
N SER A 107 -2.90 -5.35 3.64
CA SER A 107 -3.57 -6.64 3.47
C SER A 107 -5.08 -6.54 3.74
N ASP A 108 -5.89 -7.26 2.95
CA ASP A 108 -7.35 -7.28 2.97
C ASP A 108 -8.05 -5.97 2.54
N ILE A 109 -7.28 -4.88 2.37
CA ILE A 109 -7.80 -3.58 1.93
C ILE A 109 -7.40 -3.32 0.47
N GLY A 110 -6.11 -3.36 0.17
CA GLY A 110 -5.55 -2.99 -1.12
C GLY A 110 -4.50 -1.90 -0.98
N LEU A 111 -4.68 -0.78 -1.69
CA LEU A 111 -3.79 0.37 -1.65
C LEU A 111 -4.41 1.48 -0.81
N VAL A 112 -3.65 2.03 0.13
CA VAL A 112 -4.09 3.17 0.94
C VAL A 112 -3.11 4.32 0.76
N ARG A 113 -3.65 5.51 0.47
CA ARG A 113 -2.90 6.76 0.44
C ARG A 113 -3.14 7.54 1.72
N PHE A 114 -2.08 8.17 2.23
CA PHE A 114 -2.15 9.10 3.36
C PHE A 114 -1.31 10.35 3.05
N ASP A 115 -1.85 11.53 3.23
CA ASP A 115 -1.14 12.79 2.95
C ASP A 115 -0.09 13.16 4.02
N GLY A 116 0.04 12.34 5.06
CA GLY A 116 0.95 12.60 6.19
C GLY A 116 0.35 13.48 7.28
N GLU A 117 -0.88 13.96 7.10
CA GLU A 117 -1.58 14.86 8.01
C GLU A 117 -2.95 14.31 8.45
N ASN A 118 -3.94 14.36 7.58
CA ASN A 118 -5.31 14.04 7.95
C ASN A 118 -6.11 13.29 6.87
N GLN A 119 -5.69 13.35 5.60
CA GLN A 119 -6.47 12.78 4.50
C GLN A 119 -6.02 11.37 4.18
N TRP A 120 -6.98 10.46 4.15
CA TRP A 120 -6.82 9.04 3.82
C TRP A 120 -7.71 8.69 2.63
N ASP A 121 -7.15 8.00 1.65
CA ASP A 121 -7.86 7.48 0.50
C ASP A 121 -7.58 5.98 0.37
N ALA A 122 -8.63 5.16 0.38
CA ALA A 122 -8.49 3.71 0.23
C ALA A 122 -8.96 3.26 -1.16
N TYR A 123 -8.10 2.56 -1.87
CA TYR A 123 -8.34 1.95 -3.17
C TYR A 123 -8.47 0.44 -2.98
N THR A 124 -9.68 -0.07 -3.15
CA THR A 124 -10.04 -1.46 -2.91
C THR A 124 -10.45 -2.15 -4.20
N ILE A 125 -10.60 -3.46 -4.18
CA ILE A 125 -11.19 -4.20 -5.31
C ILE A 125 -12.61 -3.74 -5.69
N TYR A 126 -13.30 -3.04 -4.79
CA TYR A 126 -14.69 -2.60 -4.99
C TYR A 126 -14.81 -1.21 -5.60
N ASN A 127 -13.79 -0.34 -5.43
CA ASN A 127 -13.86 1.07 -5.84
C ASN A 127 -12.78 1.53 -6.80
N SER A 128 -11.78 0.70 -7.10
CA SER A 128 -10.61 1.13 -7.86
C SER A 128 -10.19 0.19 -9.00
N GLY A 129 -10.79 -0.98 -9.10
CA GLY A 129 -10.38 -1.99 -10.08
C GLY A 129 -9.07 -2.71 -9.75
N LEU A 130 -8.59 -2.66 -8.51
CA LEU A 130 -7.52 -3.53 -8.04
C LEU A 130 -7.88 -5.01 -8.28
N ALA A 131 -6.89 -5.79 -8.74
CA ALA A 131 -7.09 -7.20 -9.05
C ALA A 131 -7.33 -8.05 -7.81
N ASN A 132 -6.70 -7.67 -6.71
CA ASN A 132 -6.59 -8.50 -5.52
C ASN A 132 -6.46 -7.59 -4.27
N PRO A 133 -7.10 -7.93 -3.14
CA PRO A 133 -7.00 -7.13 -1.91
C PRO A 133 -5.71 -7.39 -1.12
N TRP A 134 -4.81 -8.25 -1.60
CA TRP A 134 -3.56 -8.61 -0.92
C TRP A 134 -2.32 -8.18 -1.72
N PRO A 135 -2.05 -6.89 -1.84
CA PRO A 135 -0.78 -6.42 -2.41
C PRO A 135 0.36 -6.77 -1.46
N ILE A 136 1.54 -7.06 -2.04
CA ILE A 136 2.76 -7.37 -1.28
C ILE A 136 3.84 -6.30 -1.43
N GLN A 137 3.76 -5.50 -2.49
CA GLN A 137 4.67 -4.37 -2.69
C GLN A 137 3.97 -3.20 -3.36
N VAL A 138 4.44 -2.01 -3.06
CA VAL A 138 4.08 -0.75 -3.73
C VAL A 138 5.35 -0.03 -4.16
N GLN A 139 5.38 0.42 -5.43
CA GLN A 139 6.49 1.17 -5.99
C GLN A 139 5.99 2.40 -6.74
N ILE A 140 6.74 3.50 -6.64
CA ILE A 140 6.43 4.76 -7.33
C ILE A 140 7.47 5.04 -8.40
N ASP A 141 7.03 5.15 -9.63
CA ASP A 141 7.82 5.71 -10.73
C ASP A 141 7.57 7.22 -10.78
N VAL A 142 8.46 7.95 -10.12
CA VAL A 142 8.38 9.42 -10.02
C VAL A 142 8.49 10.09 -11.39
N LYS A 143 9.23 9.50 -12.35
CA LYS A 143 9.41 10.07 -13.69
C LYS A 143 8.16 9.99 -14.55
N ARG A 144 7.34 8.96 -14.34
CA ARG A 144 6.13 8.73 -15.13
C ARG A 144 4.85 9.06 -14.38
N ASP A 145 4.96 9.49 -13.12
CA ASP A 145 3.84 9.66 -12.19
C ASP A 145 2.96 8.39 -12.11
N MET A 146 3.62 7.23 -11.98
CA MET A 146 2.95 5.93 -11.93
C MET A 146 3.17 5.27 -10.58
N ILE A 147 2.14 4.62 -10.08
CA ILE A 147 2.21 3.70 -8.96
C ILE A 147 2.05 2.27 -9.45
N TRP A 148 2.82 1.37 -8.88
CA TRP A 148 2.83 -0.05 -9.21
C TRP A 148 2.60 -0.87 -7.97
N LEU A 149 1.79 -1.90 -8.09
CA LEU A 149 1.51 -2.88 -7.04
C LEU A 149 1.80 -4.28 -7.57
N SER A 150 2.46 -5.10 -6.78
CA SER A 150 2.58 -6.53 -7.01
C SER A 150 1.77 -7.32 -5.99
N TYR A 151 1.39 -8.54 -6.37
CA TYR A 151 0.58 -9.44 -5.57
C TYR A 151 1.22 -10.81 -5.50
N GLU A 152 0.91 -11.58 -4.44
CA GLU A 152 1.39 -12.96 -4.33
C GLU A 152 0.82 -13.87 -5.43
N ALA A 153 1.59 -14.92 -5.75
CA ALA A 153 1.23 -16.05 -6.61
C ALA A 153 0.64 -15.63 -7.96
N SER A 154 -0.67 -15.75 -8.14
CA SER A 154 -1.36 -15.49 -9.40
C SER A 154 -1.91 -14.06 -9.54
N GLY A 155 -1.61 -13.17 -8.60
CA GLY A 155 -2.20 -11.83 -8.55
C GLY A 155 -1.67 -10.85 -9.60
N GLY A 156 -0.47 -11.10 -10.15
CA GLY A 156 0.11 -10.25 -11.18
C GLY A 156 0.56 -8.88 -10.69
N ILE A 157 0.42 -7.86 -11.54
CA ILE A 157 0.84 -6.48 -11.28
C ILE A 157 -0.33 -5.54 -11.64
N SER A 158 -0.61 -4.58 -10.77
CA SER A 158 -1.49 -3.45 -11.07
C SER A 158 -0.69 -2.17 -11.18
N SER A 159 -1.12 -1.26 -12.04
CA SER A 159 -0.55 0.09 -12.12
C SER A 159 -1.62 1.14 -12.27
N ALA A 160 -1.36 2.32 -11.76
CA ALA A 160 -2.21 3.48 -11.94
C ALA A 160 -1.37 4.73 -12.19
N LYS A 161 -1.94 5.70 -12.91
CA LYS A 161 -1.36 7.03 -13.01
C LYS A 161 -1.73 7.84 -11.78
N MET A 162 -0.74 8.47 -11.17
CA MET A 162 -0.99 9.37 -10.04
C MET A 162 -1.47 10.73 -10.54
N ASN A 163 -2.51 11.26 -9.91
CA ASN A 163 -2.90 12.66 -10.07
C ASN A 163 -2.06 13.54 -9.16
N GLN A 164 -1.71 14.73 -9.63
CA GLN A 164 -0.92 15.69 -8.86
C GLN A 164 -1.59 16.01 -7.51
N GLY A 165 -1.11 15.35 -6.45
CA GLY A 165 -1.50 15.62 -5.06
C GLY A 165 -2.85 15.08 -4.59
N THR A 166 -3.68 14.43 -5.44
CA THR A 166 -5.06 14.08 -5.08
C THR A 166 -5.43 12.60 -5.18
N GLY A 167 -4.47 11.72 -5.52
CA GLY A 167 -4.76 10.29 -5.64
C GLY A 167 -4.37 9.67 -6.97
N VAL A 168 -5.15 8.75 -7.51
CA VAL A 168 -4.87 8.07 -8.78
C VAL A 168 -6.01 8.25 -9.78
N GLU A 169 -5.65 8.44 -11.07
CA GLU A 169 -6.58 8.39 -12.20
C GLU A 169 -6.77 6.95 -12.66
N GLY A 170 -7.65 6.22 -12.02
CA GLY A 170 -8.00 4.86 -12.41
C GLY A 170 -6.85 3.85 -12.24
N ILE A 171 -7.11 2.77 -11.55
CA ILE A 171 -6.20 1.63 -11.50
C ILE A 171 -6.55 0.73 -12.68
N PHE A 172 -5.66 0.66 -13.65
CA PHE A 172 -5.81 -0.28 -14.76
C PHE A 172 -5.25 -1.63 -14.31
N VAL A 173 -6.15 -2.51 -13.91
CA VAL A 173 -5.79 -3.91 -13.81
C VAL A 173 -5.74 -4.46 -15.22
N THR A 174 -4.58 -4.94 -15.67
CA THR A 174 -4.57 -5.98 -16.68
C THR A 174 -4.81 -7.30 -15.93
N PRO A 175 -6.02 -7.85 -15.91
CA PRO A 175 -6.20 -9.18 -15.39
C PRO A 175 -5.24 -10.07 -16.17
N ASN A 176 -4.50 -10.95 -15.49
CA ASN A 176 -3.75 -11.99 -16.16
C ASN A 176 -4.66 -12.65 -17.19
N GLY A 177 -4.39 -12.43 -18.50
CA GLY A 177 -5.16 -13.00 -19.61
C GLY A 177 -6.18 -12.10 -20.30
N ALA A 178 -6.46 -10.86 -19.88
CA ALA A 178 -7.37 -10.02 -20.67
C ALA A 178 -6.68 -9.50 -21.93
N LYS A 179 -6.99 -10.12 -23.09
CA LYS A 179 -6.45 -9.70 -24.40
C LYS A 179 -7.12 -8.43 -24.95
N ALA A 180 -8.34 -8.12 -24.53
CA ALA A 180 -9.07 -6.95 -25.03
C ALA A 180 -10.24 -6.55 -24.13
N ILE A 181 -10.51 -5.24 -24.09
CA ILE A 181 -11.68 -4.64 -23.45
C ILE A 181 -12.59 -4.08 -24.55
N TYR A 182 -13.88 -4.33 -24.44
CA TYR A 182 -14.88 -3.85 -25.39
C TYR A 182 -16.01 -3.13 -24.66
N THR A 183 -16.58 -2.11 -25.27
CA THR A 183 -17.88 -1.58 -24.83
C THR A 183 -18.97 -2.64 -25.05
N ILE A 184 -20.15 -2.43 -24.47
CA ILE A 184 -21.30 -3.34 -24.69
C ILE A 184 -21.76 -3.39 -26.17
N GLU A 185 -21.43 -2.34 -26.94
CA GLU A 185 -21.66 -2.27 -28.39
C GLU A 185 -20.57 -2.97 -29.22
N GLY A 186 -19.57 -3.59 -28.55
CA GLY A 186 -18.49 -4.35 -29.20
C GLY A 186 -17.31 -3.51 -29.69
N ARG A 187 -17.21 -2.22 -29.31
CA ARG A 187 -16.08 -1.37 -29.67
C ARG A 187 -14.90 -1.66 -28.75
N LYS A 188 -13.75 -2.02 -29.30
CA LYS A 188 -12.52 -2.20 -28.53
C LYS A 188 -12.04 -0.86 -27.97
N VAL A 189 -11.72 -0.84 -26.67
CA VAL A 189 -11.23 0.35 -25.97
C VAL A 189 -9.92 0.05 -25.27
N LYS A 190 -9.13 1.09 -25.01
CA LYS A 190 -7.85 0.97 -24.29
C LYS A 190 -8.01 1.18 -22.78
N ALA A 191 -9.10 1.79 -22.35
CA ALA A 191 -9.40 2.11 -20.96
C ALA A 191 -10.90 2.04 -20.70
N MET A 192 -11.28 1.82 -19.44
CA MET A 192 -12.67 1.83 -18.98
C MET A 192 -12.99 3.18 -18.33
N THR A 193 -14.19 3.68 -18.54
CA THR A 193 -14.70 4.88 -17.86
C THR A 193 -15.56 4.46 -16.67
N PRO A 194 -15.36 5.04 -15.47
CA PRO A 194 -16.17 4.72 -14.31
C PRO A 194 -17.69 4.85 -14.59
N GLY A 195 -18.47 3.94 -14.02
CA GLY A 195 -19.92 3.89 -14.18
C GLY A 195 -20.42 3.21 -15.46
N GLN A 196 -19.52 2.78 -16.35
CA GLN A 196 -19.90 2.08 -17.58
C GLN A 196 -19.65 0.57 -17.49
N ILE A 197 -20.40 -0.19 -18.29
CA ILE A 197 -20.26 -1.65 -18.39
C ILE A 197 -19.40 -1.99 -19.60
N TYR A 198 -18.45 -2.91 -19.41
CA TYR A 198 -17.55 -3.41 -20.44
C TYR A 198 -17.57 -4.93 -20.52
N ILE A 199 -17.14 -5.45 -21.66
CA ILE A 199 -16.90 -6.87 -21.88
C ILE A 199 -15.39 -7.08 -21.96
N MET A 200 -14.84 -7.85 -21.04
CA MET A 200 -13.43 -8.27 -21.05
C MET A 200 -13.32 -9.65 -21.69
N ARG A 201 -12.33 -9.83 -22.55
CA ARG A 201 -12.04 -11.10 -23.21
C ARG A 201 -10.66 -11.59 -22.82
N ASP A 202 -10.56 -12.81 -22.27
CA ASP A 202 -9.29 -13.45 -21.90
C ASP A 202 -8.58 -14.11 -23.10
N GLU A 203 -7.43 -14.71 -22.85
CA GLU A 203 -6.62 -15.40 -23.87
C GLU A 203 -7.32 -16.63 -24.47
N ASN A 204 -8.23 -17.24 -23.71
CA ASN A 204 -9.01 -18.40 -24.16
C ASN A 204 -10.30 -17.99 -24.88
N GLY A 205 -10.50 -16.66 -25.08
CA GLY A 205 -11.70 -16.12 -25.72
C GLY A 205 -12.93 -16.03 -24.80
N LYS A 206 -12.81 -16.41 -23.52
CA LYS A 206 -13.90 -16.28 -22.55
C LYS A 206 -14.16 -14.80 -22.28
N THR A 207 -15.43 -14.45 -22.25
CA THR A 207 -15.85 -13.07 -22.00
C THR A 207 -16.45 -12.92 -20.60
N THR A 208 -16.14 -11.81 -19.95
CA THR A 208 -16.68 -11.43 -18.64
C THR A 208 -17.23 -10.02 -18.72
N LYS A 209 -18.46 -9.81 -18.21
CA LYS A 209 -19.08 -8.48 -18.10
C LYS A 209 -18.59 -7.80 -16.83
N VAL A 210 -18.07 -6.59 -16.95
CA VAL A 210 -17.47 -5.83 -15.85
C VAL A 210 -18.09 -4.43 -15.79
N LEU A 211 -18.50 -3.99 -14.61
CA LEU A 211 -18.87 -2.60 -14.36
C LEU A 211 -17.60 -1.86 -13.96
N ALA A 212 -17.19 -0.88 -14.75
CA ALA A 212 -16.13 0.04 -14.34
C ALA A 212 -16.62 0.90 -13.18
N ARG A 213 -15.92 0.87 -12.08
CA ARG A 213 -16.23 1.62 -10.87
C ARG A 213 -15.12 2.63 -10.60
#